data_d6b56e320e7608322535cc64e37d614a
#
_entry.id   d6b56e320e7608322535cc64e37d614a
#
_cell.length_a   1.000
_cell.length_b   1.000
_cell.length_c   1.000
_cell.angle_alpha   90.00
_cell.angle_beta   90.00
_cell.angle_gamma   90.00
#
_symmetry.space_group_name_H-M   'P 1'
#
loop_
_entity.id
_entity.type
_entity.pdbx_description
1 polymer ?
#
loop_
_entity_poly.entity_id
_entity_poly.type
_entity_poly.pdbx_seq_one_letter_code
_entity_poly.pdbx_strand_id
1 'polypeptide(L)'
;MIVCAALVVPPHSNVYVPQELAGRMVGLDYGNGTAYAGLQMLEGAVRRDEVTTCAAVIHPGERYAAMLRGAFEATVLQEPWITVAEKAGCRLVSTTFFHGTWVAGPDLDPALYAAFLRGVTQAVRRINADKRRYVSYF
;
A
#
# COMPACT_ATOMS: atom_id res chain seq x y z
N MET A 1 10.09 -8.20 -6.32
CA MET A 1 8.63 -8.03 -6.18
C MET A 1 8.33 -6.55 -6.29
N ILE A 2 7.32 -6.16 -7.05
CA ILE A 2 6.83 -4.79 -7.10
C ILE A 2 5.62 -4.69 -6.18
N VAL A 3 5.59 -3.68 -5.33
CA VAL A 3 4.47 -3.39 -4.43
C VAL A 3 3.90 -2.04 -4.83
N CYS A 4 2.62 -2.04 -5.24
CA CYS A 4 1.90 -0.82 -5.54
C CYS A 4 1.32 -0.24 -4.25
N ALA A 5 1.40 1.07 -4.09
CA ALA A 5 0.79 1.83 -3.01
C ALA A 5 0.00 3.00 -3.57
N ALA A 6 -1.13 3.31 -2.96
CA ALA A 6 -1.96 4.43 -3.35
C ALA A 6 -2.35 5.27 -2.13
N LEU A 7 -2.32 6.58 -2.31
CA LEU A 7 -2.89 7.55 -1.39
C LEU A 7 -4.38 7.66 -1.73
N VAL A 8 -5.24 7.30 -0.78
CA VAL A 8 -6.67 7.09 -0.98
C VAL A 8 -7.47 8.02 -0.07
N VAL A 9 -8.57 8.56 -0.59
CA VAL A 9 -9.56 9.36 0.15
C VAL A 9 -10.95 8.73 0.06
N PRO A 10 -11.84 8.97 1.04
CA PRO A 10 -13.19 8.40 1.03
C PRO A 10 -14.07 8.96 -0.10
N PRO A 11 -15.19 8.29 -0.45
CA PRO A 11 -16.03 8.66 -1.60
C PRO A 11 -16.57 10.11 -1.56
N HIS A 12 -16.85 10.62 -0.38
CA HIS A 12 -17.40 11.97 -0.15
C HIS A 12 -16.33 13.06 0.02
N SER A 13 -15.05 12.70 -0.09
CA SER A 13 -13.95 13.65 0.04
C SER A 13 -13.99 14.69 -1.11
N ASN A 14 -13.61 15.92 -0.80
CA ASN A 14 -13.39 17.00 -1.76
C ASN A 14 -11.91 17.10 -2.21
N VAL A 15 -11.07 16.13 -1.85
CA VAL A 15 -9.67 16.05 -2.25
C VAL A 15 -9.57 15.31 -3.59
N TYR A 16 -9.00 15.95 -4.59
CA TYR A 16 -8.82 15.41 -5.95
C TYR A 16 -7.35 15.21 -6.32
N VAL A 17 -6.46 15.98 -5.70
CA VAL A 17 -5.01 15.93 -5.91
C VAL A 17 -4.27 15.97 -4.58
N PRO A 18 -3.05 15.44 -4.50
CA PRO A 18 -2.31 15.36 -3.23
C PRO A 18 -2.07 16.71 -2.56
N GLN A 19 -1.96 17.79 -3.34
CA GLN A 19 -1.76 19.16 -2.85
C GLN A 19 -2.89 19.64 -1.92
N GLU A 20 -4.10 19.14 -2.11
CA GLU A 20 -5.26 19.47 -1.29
C GLU A 20 -5.26 18.77 0.08
N LEU A 21 -4.25 17.93 0.34
CA LEU A 21 -3.99 17.33 1.65
C LEU A 21 -3.14 18.23 2.56
N ALA A 22 -2.73 19.41 2.12
CA ALA A 22 -2.03 20.38 2.97
C ALA A 22 -2.86 20.68 4.22
N GLY A 23 -2.28 20.51 5.41
CA GLY A 23 -2.93 20.69 6.69
C GLY A 23 -4.01 19.66 7.07
N ARG A 24 -4.26 18.66 6.21
CA ARG A 24 -5.22 17.57 6.50
C ARG A 24 -4.52 16.35 7.08
N MET A 25 -5.23 15.64 7.94
CA MET A 25 -4.68 14.45 8.60
C MET A 25 -4.60 13.26 7.65
N VAL A 26 -3.41 12.69 7.52
CA VAL A 26 -3.15 11.47 6.75
C VAL A 26 -2.73 10.32 7.68
N GLY A 27 -3.48 9.23 7.67
CA GLY A 27 -3.17 8.04 8.46
C GLY A 27 -2.07 7.19 7.84
N LEU A 28 -0.93 7.02 8.52
CA LEU A 28 0.21 6.22 8.09
C LEU A 28 0.56 5.13 9.11
N ASP A 29 0.93 3.97 8.62
CA ASP A 29 1.42 2.84 9.44
C ASP A 29 2.94 2.91 9.58
N TYR A 30 3.41 3.80 10.42
CA TYR A 30 4.85 4.03 10.60
C TYR A 30 5.67 2.75 10.82
N GLY A 31 6.87 2.74 10.24
CA GLY A 31 7.82 1.64 10.38
C GLY A 31 7.81 0.63 9.23
N ASN A 32 7.05 0.87 8.17
CA ASN A 32 7.05 0.01 6.98
C ASN A 32 7.11 0.79 5.65
N GLY A 33 7.23 0.04 4.54
CA GLY A 33 7.35 0.61 3.20
C GLY A 33 6.14 1.42 2.75
N THR A 34 4.94 1.13 3.27
CA THR A 34 3.71 1.86 2.93
C THR A 34 3.72 3.27 3.49
N ALA A 35 4.20 3.44 4.72
CA ALA A 35 4.36 4.78 5.31
C ALA A 35 5.38 5.61 4.54
N TYR A 36 6.51 4.99 4.18
CA TYR A 36 7.53 5.65 3.35
C TYR A 36 6.98 6.07 1.99
N ALA A 37 6.24 5.19 1.31
CA ALA A 37 5.58 5.50 0.04
C ALA A 37 4.57 6.66 0.18
N GLY A 38 3.83 6.70 1.29
CA GLY A 38 2.90 7.79 1.61
C GLY A 38 3.61 9.13 1.77
N LEU A 39 4.66 9.18 2.55
CA LEU A 39 5.47 10.38 2.71
C LEU A 39 6.07 10.84 1.39
N GLN A 40 6.55 9.92 0.57
CA GLN A 40 7.12 10.21 -0.75
C GLN A 40 6.09 10.83 -1.71
N MET A 41 4.84 10.33 -1.68
CA MET A 41 3.75 10.91 -2.47
C MET A 41 3.34 12.31 -2.00
N LEU A 42 3.45 12.59 -0.70
CA LEU A 42 3.14 13.90 -0.11
C LEU A 42 4.28 14.91 -0.32
N GLU A 43 5.55 14.51 -0.14
CA GLU A 43 6.72 15.39 -0.27
C GLU A 43 6.81 16.09 -1.64
N GLY A 44 6.38 15.42 -2.70
CA GLY A 44 6.35 15.99 -4.05
C GLY A 44 5.19 16.97 -4.30
N ALA A 45 4.22 17.05 -3.40
CA ALA A 45 2.95 17.72 -3.62
C ALA A 45 2.59 18.74 -2.53
N VAL A 46 3.00 18.50 -1.29
CA VAL A 46 2.66 19.31 -0.11
C VAL A 46 3.95 19.81 0.55
N ARG A 47 3.95 21.04 1.01
CA ARG A 47 5.09 21.57 1.76
C ARG A 47 5.29 20.76 3.04
N ARG A 48 6.53 20.51 3.42
CA ARG A 48 6.89 19.68 4.57
C ARG A 48 6.25 20.16 5.89
N ASP A 49 6.14 21.44 6.07
CA ASP A 49 5.52 22.09 7.26
C ASP A 49 3.99 21.99 7.27
N GLU A 50 3.36 21.63 6.15
CA GLU A 50 1.92 21.43 5.99
C GLU A 50 1.52 19.95 5.98
N VAL A 51 2.48 19.02 5.97
CA VAL A 51 2.19 17.57 6.05
C VAL A 51 1.79 17.21 7.48
N THR A 52 0.54 16.85 7.66
CA THR A 52 0.01 16.39 8.93
C THR A 52 -0.29 14.89 8.87
N THR A 53 0.37 14.11 9.72
CA THR A 53 0.22 12.66 9.72
C THR A 53 -0.07 12.14 11.12
N CYS A 54 -0.81 11.05 11.21
CA CYS A 54 -1.02 10.31 12.46
C CYS A 54 -0.65 8.84 12.29
N ALA A 55 -0.26 8.21 13.41
CA ALA A 55 -0.07 6.78 13.45
C ALA A 55 -1.42 6.08 13.22
N ALA A 56 -1.47 5.23 12.21
CA ALA A 56 -2.62 4.41 11.89
C ALA A 56 -2.32 2.94 12.15
N VAL A 57 -3.38 2.12 12.20
CA VAL A 57 -3.24 0.67 12.38
C VAL A 57 -2.45 0.06 11.22
N ILE A 58 -1.59 -0.91 11.55
CA ILE A 58 -0.75 -1.59 10.57
C ILE A 58 -1.60 -2.36 9.54
N HIS A 59 -2.67 -3.03 9.98
CA HIS A 59 -3.51 -3.83 9.08
C HIS A 59 -4.25 -2.94 8.06
N PRO A 60 -4.04 -3.13 6.74
CA PRO A 60 -4.60 -2.24 5.71
C PRO A 60 -6.12 -2.15 5.72
N GLY A 61 -6.84 -3.26 5.99
CA GLY A 61 -8.29 -3.27 6.06
C GLY A 61 -8.85 -2.46 7.24
N GLU A 62 -8.21 -2.52 8.40
CA GLU A 62 -8.59 -1.71 9.56
C GLU A 62 -8.29 -0.22 9.31
N ARG A 63 -7.19 0.07 8.66
CA ARG A 63 -6.82 1.43 8.26
C ARG A 63 -7.81 2.01 7.24
N TYR A 64 -8.20 1.22 6.25
CA TYR A 64 -9.27 1.56 5.31
C TYR A 64 -10.60 1.84 6.04
N ALA A 65 -11.02 0.97 6.95
CA ALA A 65 -12.24 1.16 7.73
C ALA A 65 -12.16 2.40 8.64
N ALA A 66 -11.00 2.69 9.22
CA ALA A 66 -10.78 3.89 10.04
C ALA A 66 -10.92 5.17 9.21
N MET A 67 -10.38 5.20 7.98
CA MET A 67 -10.58 6.30 7.03
C MET A 67 -12.06 6.52 6.71
N LEU A 68 -12.81 5.46 6.42
CA LEU A 68 -14.25 5.57 6.14
C LEU A 68 -15.06 6.10 7.33
N ARG A 69 -14.60 5.87 8.58
CA ARG A 69 -15.20 6.44 9.79
C ARG A 69 -14.75 7.89 10.07
N GLY A 70 -13.88 8.47 9.25
CA GLY A 70 -13.42 9.85 9.41
C GLY A 70 -12.30 10.03 10.43
N ALA A 71 -11.55 8.97 10.78
CA ALA A 71 -10.40 9.09 11.68
C ALA A 71 -9.27 9.94 11.07
N PHE A 72 -9.18 10.00 9.76
CA PHE A 72 -8.27 10.83 8.97
C PHE A 72 -8.83 11.00 7.55
N GLU A 73 -8.42 12.07 6.85
CA GLU A 73 -8.93 12.43 5.52
C GLU A 73 -8.40 11.53 4.41
N ALA A 74 -7.20 10.99 4.60
CA ALA A 74 -6.57 10.10 3.62
C ALA A 74 -5.75 9.01 4.30
N THR A 75 -5.50 7.92 3.59
CA THR A 75 -4.55 6.89 4.03
C THR A 75 -3.85 6.25 2.85
N VAL A 76 -2.78 5.51 3.13
CA VAL A 76 -2.06 4.75 2.11
C VAL A 76 -2.47 3.28 2.17
N LEU A 77 -2.88 2.74 1.03
CA LEU A 77 -3.28 1.35 0.87
C LEU A 77 -2.38 0.63 -0.14
N GLN A 78 -2.36 -0.68 -0.03
CA GLN A 78 -1.77 -1.62 -0.98
C GLN A 78 -2.86 -2.56 -1.49
N GLU A 79 -2.57 -3.31 -2.57
CA GLU A 79 -3.47 -4.37 -2.99
C GLU A 79 -3.60 -5.48 -1.92
N PRO A 80 -4.79 -6.07 -1.79
CA PRO A 80 -6.01 -5.88 -2.59
C PRO A 80 -6.88 -4.69 -2.15
N TRP A 81 -6.48 -3.94 -1.14
CA TRP A 81 -7.30 -2.88 -0.53
C TRP A 81 -7.45 -1.64 -1.41
N ILE A 82 -6.53 -1.41 -2.35
CA ILE A 82 -6.70 -0.38 -3.40
C ILE A 82 -7.94 -0.71 -4.23
N THR A 83 -8.01 -1.93 -4.77
CA THR A 83 -9.15 -2.40 -5.56
C THR A 83 -10.48 -2.38 -4.76
N VAL A 84 -10.44 -2.77 -3.49
CA VAL A 84 -11.62 -2.72 -2.60
C VAL A 84 -12.10 -1.28 -2.42
N ALA A 85 -11.19 -0.35 -2.17
CA ALA A 85 -11.50 1.06 -1.98
C ALA A 85 -12.10 1.69 -3.26
N GLU A 86 -11.51 1.43 -4.43
CA GLU A 86 -12.04 1.91 -5.72
C GLU A 86 -13.46 1.39 -5.98
N LYS A 87 -13.72 0.11 -5.74
CA LYS A 87 -15.06 -0.48 -5.88
C LYS A 87 -16.07 0.11 -4.91
N ALA A 88 -15.65 0.60 -3.77
CA ALA A 88 -16.47 1.30 -2.79
C ALA A 88 -16.63 2.81 -3.10
N GLY A 89 -16.10 3.29 -4.24
CA GLY A 89 -16.19 4.67 -4.67
C GLY A 89 -15.16 5.60 -4.06
N CYS A 90 -14.15 5.07 -3.35
CA CYS A 90 -13.01 5.87 -2.90
C CYS A 90 -12.20 6.35 -4.11
N ARG A 91 -11.46 7.44 -3.91
CA ARG A 91 -10.63 8.03 -4.96
C ARG A 91 -9.15 7.83 -4.64
N LEU A 92 -8.38 7.44 -5.65
CA LEU A 92 -6.92 7.45 -5.60
C LEU A 92 -6.44 8.84 -6.01
N VAL A 93 -5.75 9.54 -5.13
CA VAL A 93 -5.22 10.89 -5.40
C VAL A 93 -3.75 10.89 -5.78
N SER A 94 -3.04 9.83 -5.45
CA SER A 94 -1.68 9.57 -5.91
C SER A 94 -1.38 8.08 -5.86
N THR A 95 -0.47 7.62 -6.72
CA THR A 95 0.02 6.23 -6.72
C THR A 95 1.52 6.20 -6.86
N THR A 96 2.14 5.22 -6.24
CA THR A 96 3.55 4.92 -6.39
C THR A 96 3.79 3.42 -6.31
N PHE A 97 5.00 3.00 -6.57
CA PHE A 97 5.41 1.61 -6.35
C PHE A 97 6.81 1.57 -5.75
N PHE A 98 7.09 0.48 -5.05
CA PHE A 98 8.43 0.20 -4.53
C PHE A 98 8.79 -1.27 -4.72
N HIS A 99 10.06 -1.56 -4.66
CA HIS A 99 10.57 -2.92 -4.81
C HIS A 99 10.63 -3.61 -3.44
N GLY A 100 9.90 -4.69 -3.28
CA GLY A 100 10.07 -5.60 -2.15
C GLY A 100 11.26 -6.53 -2.42
N THR A 101 12.10 -6.73 -1.42
CA THR A 101 13.28 -7.60 -1.45
C THR A 101 13.19 -8.65 -0.35
N TRP A 102 13.60 -9.86 -0.65
CA TRP A 102 13.86 -10.85 0.38
C TRP A 102 15.27 -10.68 0.91
N VAL A 103 15.39 -10.63 2.22
CA VAL A 103 16.68 -10.58 2.91
C VAL A 103 16.94 -11.96 3.51
N ALA A 104 18.12 -12.48 3.26
CA ALA A 104 18.59 -13.74 3.82
C ALA A 104 19.68 -13.48 4.86
N GLY A 105 19.75 -14.33 5.89
CA GLY A 105 20.88 -14.33 6.82
C GLY A 105 22.18 -14.78 6.14
N PRO A 106 23.34 -14.43 6.71
CA PRO A 106 24.64 -14.75 6.10
C PRO A 106 24.90 -16.27 6.00
N ASP A 107 24.27 -17.05 6.85
CA ASP A 107 24.45 -18.52 6.94
C ASP A 107 23.44 -19.31 6.07
N LEU A 108 22.66 -18.62 5.21
CA LEU A 108 21.72 -19.30 4.34
C LEU A 108 22.47 -20.16 3.30
N ASP A 109 22.20 -21.47 3.31
CA ASP A 109 22.71 -22.39 2.30
C ASP A 109 22.29 -21.96 0.88
N PRO A 110 23.26 -21.73 -0.04
CA PRO A 110 22.98 -21.35 -1.43
C PRO A 110 22.07 -22.37 -2.16
N ALA A 111 22.15 -23.66 -1.86
CA ALA A 111 21.29 -24.68 -2.46
C ALA A 111 19.85 -24.55 -1.99
N LEU A 112 19.63 -24.26 -0.71
CA LEU A 112 18.31 -23.96 -0.16
C LEU A 112 17.70 -22.68 -0.76
N TYR A 113 18.52 -21.63 -0.90
CA TYR A 113 18.08 -20.40 -1.55
C TYR A 113 17.67 -20.63 -3.01
N ALA A 114 18.46 -21.36 -3.76
CA ALA A 114 18.13 -21.73 -5.14
C ALA A 114 16.84 -22.57 -5.23
N ALA A 115 16.61 -23.49 -4.29
CA ALA A 115 15.38 -24.27 -4.21
C ALA A 115 14.16 -23.37 -3.91
N PHE A 116 14.28 -22.42 -2.99
CA PHE A 116 13.26 -21.43 -2.69
C PHE A 116 12.89 -20.61 -3.93
N LEU A 117 13.87 -20.07 -4.65
CA LEU A 117 13.64 -19.28 -5.87
C LEU A 117 12.93 -20.10 -6.96
N ARG A 118 13.29 -21.38 -7.15
CA ARG A 118 12.58 -22.28 -8.07
C ARG A 118 11.12 -22.45 -7.66
N GLY A 119 10.85 -22.68 -6.38
CA GLY A 119 9.51 -22.82 -5.84
C GLY A 119 8.65 -21.56 -6.07
N VAL A 120 9.17 -20.37 -5.77
CA VAL A 120 8.49 -19.10 -6.01
C VAL A 120 8.22 -18.89 -7.50
N THR A 121 9.22 -19.14 -8.36
CA THR A 121 9.05 -19.02 -9.82
C THR A 121 7.95 -19.94 -10.34
N GLN A 122 7.90 -21.18 -9.84
CA GLN A 122 6.86 -22.14 -10.22
C GLN A 122 5.48 -21.70 -9.74
N ALA A 123 5.36 -21.18 -8.50
CA ALA A 123 4.11 -20.66 -7.96
C ALA A 123 3.58 -19.50 -8.80
N VAL A 124 4.43 -18.52 -9.12
CA VAL A 124 4.07 -17.38 -9.99
C VAL A 124 3.58 -17.84 -11.36
N ARG A 125 4.27 -18.81 -11.98
CA ARG A 125 3.84 -19.37 -13.28
C ARG A 125 2.47 -20.03 -13.19
N ARG A 126 2.20 -20.81 -12.15
CA ARG A 126 0.90 -21.48 -11.92
C ARG A 126 -0.23 -20.46 -11.72
N ILE A 127 -0.01 -19.44 -10.88
CA ILE A 127 -0.99 -18.38 -10.62
C ILE A 127 -1.30 -17.61 -11.92
N ASN A 128 -0.28 -17.24 -12.69
CA ASN A 128 -0.47 -16.52 -13.94
C ASN A 128 -1.16 -17.36 -15.04
N ALA A 129 -0.98 -18.67 -15.02
CA ALA A 129 -1.65 -19.57 -15.96
C ALA A 129 -3.18 -19.69 -15.71
N ASP A 130 -3.60 -19.62 -14.44
CA ASP A 130 -5.02 -19.69 -14.05
C ASP A 130 -5.25 -18.88 -12.76
N LYS A 131 -5.43 -17.60 -12.89
CA LYS A 131 -5.65 -16.70 -11.75
C LYS A 131 -6.97 -16.99 -11.03
N ARG A 132 -8.02 -17.44 -11.76
CA ARG A 132 -9.35 -17.69 -11.19
C ARG A 132 -9.32 -18.79 -10.14
N ARG A 133 -8.47 -19.81 -10.31
CA ARG A 133 -8.28 -20.90 -9.35
C ARG A 133 -7.86 -20.41 -7.96
N TYR A 134 -7.22 -19.25 -7.88
CA TYR A 134 -6.61 -18.74 -6.65
C TYR A 134 -7.39 -17.58 -6.01
N VAL A 135 -8.47 -17.12 -6.65
CA VAL A 135 -9.28 -15.98 -6.15
C VAL A 135 -9.86 -16.24 -4.76
N SER A 136 -10.18 -17.49 -4.41
CA SER A 136 -10.74 -17.86 -3.10
C SER A 136 -9.76 -17.70 -1.93
N TYR A 137 -8.48 -17.45 -2.20
CA TYR A 137 -7.47 -17.20 -1.16
C TYR A 137 -7.33 -15.71 -0.81
N PHE A 138 -8.05 -14.84 -1.50
CA PHE A 138 -8.09 -13.39 -1.31
C PHE A 138 -9.53 -12.96 -1.01
#